data_2ba93d53079460d767ce28cb6405c565
#
_entry.id   2ba93d53079460d767ce28cb6405c565
#
_cell.length_a   1.000
_cell.length_b   1.000
_cell.length_c   1.000
_cell.angle_alpha   90.00
_cell.angle_beta   90.00
_cell.angle_gamma   90.00
#
_symmetry.space_group_name_H-M   'P 1'
#
loop_
_entity.id
_entity.type
_entity.pdbx_description
1 polymer ?
#
loop_
_entity_poly.entity_id
_entity_poly.type
_entity_poly.pdbx_seq_one_letter_code
_entity_poly.pdbx_strand_id
1 'polypeptide(L)'
;MKKISLDIKNRNGENLSAHLITPINGVINNIAIFAHCFTCSSSLAVVKNISNELTNQGISVLNFDFTGLGHSEGDFSETTFSNNISDIIDVNAFLTQNYVVPTILIGHSLGGAAAIISANMLPNIQAVVSIAAPSFVKHVTKHFGNLEEIIIKKGEATLSIGGRPFKIKKQFIDDLESHNLENEVKKLRKPLLIM
;
A
#
# COMPACT_ATOMS: atom_id res chain seq x y z
N MET A 1 13.39 8.48 -17.82
CA MET A 1 13.23 8.05 -16.41
C MET A 1 14.29 7.03 -16.08
N LYS A 2 14.77 7.02 -14.84
CA LYS A 2 15.67 5.97 -14.32
C LYS A 2 14.88 5.16 -13.32
N LYS A 3 15.16 3.85 -13.23
CA LYS A 3 14.56 2.92 -12.28
C LYS A 3 15.67 2.36 -11.40
N ILE A 4 15.50 2.48 -10.09
CA ILE A 4 16.42 1.96 -9.07
C ILE A 4 15.66 0.87 -8.31
N SER A 5 16.16 -0.36 -8.34
CA SER A 5 15.60 -1.45 -7.55
C SER A 5 16.13 -1.37 -6.11
N LEU A 6 15.26 -1.58 -5.15
CA LEU A 6 15.55 -1.49 -3.72
C LEU A 6 14.93 -2.67 -3.00
N ASP A 7 15.64 -3.17 -1.99
CA ASP A 7 15.14 -4.10 -1.00
C ASP A 7 15.07 -3.34 0.33
N ILE A 8 13.86 -3.11 0.82
CA ILE A 8 13.60 -2.32 2.02
C ILE A 8 13.19 -3.26 3.15
N LYS A 9 13.97 -3.32 4.22
CA LYS A 9 13.59 -4.12 5.38
C LYS A 9 12.45 -3.47 6.14
N ASN A 10 11.37 -4.24 6.32
CA ASN A 10 10.30 -3.86 7.22
C ASN A 10 10.71 -4.16 8.69
N ARG A 11 9.87 -3.75 9.64
CA ARG A 11 10.11 -3.93 11.09
C ARG A 11 10.22 -5.39 11.53
N ASN A 12 9.74 -6.33 10.74
CA ASN A 12 9.85 -7.77 10.99
C ASN A 12 11.14 -8.38 10.39
N GLY A 13 11.93 -7.57 9.68
CA GLY A 13 13.16 -8.02 9.02
C GLY A 13 12.95 -8.63 7.63
N GLU A 14 11.73 -8.61 7.09
CA GLU A 14 11.41 -9.08 5.75
C GLU A 14 11.75 -8.01 4.71
N ASN A 15 12.25 -8.41 3.55
CA ASN A 15 12.56 -7.49 2.47
C ASN A 15 11.31 -7.16 1.64
N LEU A 16 10.95 -5.90 1.58
CA LEU A 16 9.96 -5.36 0.65
C LEU A 16 10.66 -5.02 -0.67
N SER A 17 10.22 -5.65 -1.75
CA SER A 17 10.69 -5.33 -3.09
C SER A 17 10.14 -3.99 -3.54
N ALA A 18 11.02 -3.07 -3.91
CA ALA A 18 10.63 -1.72 -4.28
C ALA A 18 11.39 -1.19 -5.50
N HIS A 19 10.78 -0.21 -6.17
CA HIS A 19 11.36 0.48 -7.31
C HIS A 19 11.17 1.98 -7.16
N LEU A 20 12.28 2.70 -7.04
CA LEU A 20 12.27 4.15 -7.11
C LEU A 20 12.44 4.59 -8.57
N ILE A 21 11.41 5.24 -9.11
CA ILE A 21 11.39 5.79 -10.46
C ILE A 21 11.70 7.28 -10.35
N THR A 22 12.75 7.74 -11.03
CA THR A 22 13.22 9.12 -10.97
C THR A 22 13.23 9.78 -12.33
N PRO A 23 13.16 11.13 -12.38
CA PRO A 23 13.38 11.88 -13.61
C PRO A 23 14.69 11.51 -14.31
N ILE A 24 14.78 11.73 -15.62
CA ILE A 24 15.94 11.30 -16.43
C ILE A 24 17.24 11.98 -15.99
N ASN A 25 17.14 13.21 -15.51
CA ASN A 25 18.28 13.97 -14.95
C ASN A 25 18.79 13.39 -13.62
N GLY A 26 18.04 12.46 -13.00
CA GLY A 26 18.39 11.83 -11.72
C GLY A 26 18.20 12.72 -10.50
N VAL A 27 17.66 13.91 -10.65
CA VAL A 27 17.41 14.83 -9.51
C VAL A 27 16.15 14.40 -8.79
N ILE A 28 16.26 14.15 -7.48
CA ILE A 28 15.16 13.76 -6.61
C ILE A 28 14.84 14.93 -5.68
N ASN A 29 13.81 15.69 -6.02
CA ASN A 29 13.35 16.82 -5.19
C ASN A 29 12.16 16.46 -4.31
N ASN A 30 11.25 15.61 -4.84
CA ASN A 30 10.06 15.14 -4.14
C ASN A 30 9.87 13.66 -4.40
N ILE A 31 9.40 12.93 -3.40
CA ILE A 31 9.06 11.51 -3.52
C ILE A 31 7.60 11.31 -3.13
N ALA A 32 6.88 10.60 -4.00
CA ALA A 32 5.59 9.99 -3.70
C ALA A 32 5.78 8.49 -3.42
N ILE A 33 5.12 7.96 -2.41
CA ILE A 33 5.02 6.51 -2.15
C ILE A 33 3.70 6.03 -2.73
N PHE A 34 3.73 4.96 -3.54
CA PHE A 34 2.53 4.37 -4.14
C PHE A 34 2.22 3.02 -3.49
N ALA A 35 1.08 2.92 -2.81
CA ALA A 35 0.51 1.72 -2.19
C ALA A 35 -0.52 1.07 -3.13
N HIS A 36 -0.23 -0.16 -3.58
CA HIS A 36 -1.09 -0.89 -4.52
C HIS A 36 -2.32 -1.52 -3.84
N CYS A 37 -3.21 -2.13 -4.64
CA CYS A 37 -4.45 -2.74 -4.20
C CYS A 37 -4.26 -4.11 -3.52
N PHE A 38 -5.35 -4.61 -2.88
CA PHE A 38 -5.42 -5.95 -2.27
C PHE A 38 -5.03 -7.04 -3.26
N THR A 39 -4.12 -7.95 -2.86
CA THR A 39 -3.60 -9.07 -3.67
C THR A 39 -2.94 -8.67 -4.99
N CYS A 40 -2.64 -7.40 -5.17
CA CYS A 40 -1.97 -6.87 -6.36
C CYS A 40 -0.43 -6.87 -6.20
N SER A 41 0.24 -6.17 -7.09
CA SER A 41 1.66 -5.86 -7.00
C SER A 41 1.95 -4.51 -7.64
N SER A 42 3.13 -3.98 -7.40
CA SER A 42 3.66 -2.75 -8.01
C SER A 42 3.81 -2.85 -9.54
N SER A 43 3.69 -4.06 -10.11
CA SER A 43 3.82 -4.29 -11.55
C SER A 43 2.56 -3.95 -12.37
N LEU A 44 1.43 -3.59 -11.73
CA LEU A 44 0.20 -3.22 -12.42
C LEU A 44 0.39 -2.04 -13.37
N ALA A 45 -0.28 -2.09 -14.53
CA ALA A 45 -0.21 -1.04 -15.54
C ALA A 45 -0.62 0.34 -14.99
N VAL A 46 -1.65 0.40 -14.14
CA VAL A 46 -2.10 1.64 -13.51
C VAL A 46 -1.01 2.26 -12.64
N VAL A 47 -0.31 1.45 -11.85
CA VAL A 47 0.80 1.90 -11.00
C VAL A 47 1.93 2.47 -11.88
N LYS A 48 2.34 1.72 -12.92
CA LYS A 48 3.39 2.12 -13.84
C LYS A 48 3.04 3.43 -14.59
N ASN A 49 1.81 3.54 -15.10
CA ASN A 49 1.40 4.70 -15.88
C ASN A 49 1.36 5.97 -15.03
N ILE A 50 0.77 5.90 -13.82
CA ILE A 50 0.73 7.03 -12.91
C ILE A 50 2.15 7.42 -12.47
N SER A 51 2.99 6.44 -12.12
CA SER A 51 4.37 6.69 -11.71
C SER A 51 5.19 7.34 -12.82
N ASN A 52 5.02 6.87 -14.05
CA ASN A 52 5.70 7.45 -15.21
C ASN A 52 5.28 8.90 -15.43
N GLU A 53 3.98 9.18 -15.35
CA GLU A 53 3.49 10.54 -15.59
C GLU A 53 3.95 11.51 -14.49
N LEU A 54 3.85 11.10 -13.21
CA LEU A 54 4.37 11.92 -12.11
C LEU A 54 5.88 12.17 -12.24
N THR A 55 6.62 11.16 -12.69
CA THR A 55 8.07 11.30 -12.90
C THR A 55 8.39 12.24 -14.04
N ASN A 56 7.58 12.26 -15.12
CA ASN A 56 7.71 13.25 -16.20
C ASN A 56 7.47 14.68 -15.71
N GLN A 57 6.65 14.84 -14.66
CA GLN A 57 6.40 16.13 -14.00
C GLN A 57 7.42 16.45 -12.87
N GLY A 58 8.48 15.66 -12.74
CA GLY A 58 9.56 15.91 -11.79
C GLY A 58 9.35 15.32 -10.38
N ILE A 59 8.30 14.53 -10.18
CA ILE A 59 8.02 13.85 -8.90
C ILE A 59 8.53 12.40 -8.99
N SER A 60 9.52 12.05 -8.20
CA SER A 60 9.97 10.66 -8.09
C SER A 60 8.92 9.81 -7.39
N VAL A 61 8.75 8.56 -7.83
CA VAL A 61 7.75 7.66 -7.26
C VAL A 61 8.41 6.37 -6.79
N LEU A 62 8.21 6.03 -5.53
CA LEU A 62 8.53 4.71 -5.01
C LEU A 62 7.29 3.81 -5.11
N ASN A 63 7.40 2.76 -5.90
CA ASN A 63 6.46 1.65 -5.96
C ASN A 63 7.07 0.49 -5.17
N PHE A 64 6.30 -0.15 -4.31
CA PHE A 64 6.76 -1.32 -3.56
C PHE A 64 5.67 -2.39 -3.52
N ASP A 65 6.06 -3.61 -3.27
CA ASP A 65 5.13 -4.72 -3.02
C ASP A 65 4.97 -4.88 -1.50
N PHE A 66 3.72 -4.98 -1.02
CA PHE A 66 3.44 -5.26 0.38
C PHE A 66 3.96 -6.62 0.81
N THR A 67 4.21 -6.82 2.09
CA THR A 67 4.62 -8.10 2.70
C THR A 67 3.79 -9.27 2.15
N GLY A 68 4.47 -10.32 1.69
CA GLY A 68 3.87 -11.53 1.16
C GLY A 68 3.24 -11.39 -0.23
N LEU A 69 3.41 -10.24 -0.91
CA LEU A 69 2.88 -9.99 -2.25
C LEU A 69 4.01 -9.66 -3.24
N GLY A 70 3.73 -9.90 -4.52
CA GLY A 70 4.66 -9.59 -5.61
C GLY A 70 6.00 -10.30 -5.45
N HIS A 71 7.06 -9.52 -5.26
CA HIS A 71 8.43 -10.00 -5.02
C HIS A 71 8.91 -9.74 -3.58
N SER A 72 8.05 -9.23 -2.71
CA SER A 72 8.35 -9.05 -1.29
C SER A 72 8.36 -10.37 -0.54
N GLU A 73 9.22 -10.45 0.46
CA GLU A 73 9.27 -11.58 1.39
C GLU A 73 8.04 -11.61 2.31
N GLY A 74 7.93 -12.68 3.10
CA GLY A 74 6.83 -12.92 4.02
C GLY A 74 5.75 -13.83 3.46
N ASP A 75 4.86 -14.27 4.34
CA ASP A 75 3.69 -15.08 3.97
C ASP A 75 2.43 -14.21 4.03
N PHE A 76 1.81 -13.99 2.87
CA PHE A 76 0.58 -13.19 2.77
C PHE A 76 -0.52 -13.70 3.71
N SER A 77 -0.59 -15.01 3.96
CA SER A 77 -1.61 -15.58 4.84
C SER A 77 -1.46 -15.15 6.31
N GLU A 78 -0.26 -14.71 6.70
CA GLU A 78 0.02 -14.19 8.04
C GLU A 78 -0.17 -12.68 8.15
N THR A 79 -0.38 -11.99 7.03
CA THR A 79 -0.53 -10.54 7.02
C THR A 79 -1.95 -10.10 7.39
N THR A 80 -2.05 -8.84 7.78
CA THR A 80 -3.30 -8.13 8.09
C THR A 80 -3.31 -6.78 7.37
N PHE A 81 -4.41 -6.04 7.44
CA PHE A 81 -4.44 -4.67 6.92
C PHE A 81 -3.51 -3.73 7.70
N SER A 82 -3.34 -3.97 9.00
CA SER A 82 -2.37 -3.25 9.84
C SER A 82 -0.93 -3.45 9.36
N ASN A 83 -0.59 -4.61 8.77
CA ASN A 83 0.72 -4.81 8.14
C ASN A 83 0.91 -3.88 6.94
N ASN A 84 -0.11 -3.66 6.10
CA ASN A 84 -0.02 -2.74 4.98
C ASN A 84 0.27 -1.30 5.44
N ILE A 85 -0.36 -0.86 6.54
CA ILE A 85 -0.08 0.44 7.16
C ILE A 85 1.36 0.50 7.65
N SER A 86 1.82 -0.57 8.31
CA SER A 86 3.19 -0.67 8.82
C SER A 86 4.23 -0.66 7.70
N ASP A 87 3.99 -1.37 6.61
CA ASP A 87 4.89 -1.39 5.46
C ASP A 87 5.04 0.02 4.84
N ILE A 88 3.95 0.80 4.73
CA ILE A 88 4.03 2.20 4.27
C ILE A 88 4.91 3.03 5.20
N ILE A 89 4.77 2.85 6.53
CA ILE A 89 5.56 3.58 7.52
C ILE A 89 7.04 3.20 7.42
N ASP A 90 7.35 1.91 7.27
CA ASP A 90 8.72 1.41 7.17
C ASP A 90 9.39 1.89 5.86
N VAL A 91 8.66 1.87 4.75
CA VAL A 91 9.09 2.44 3.46
C VAL A 91 9.36 3.94 3.58
N ASN A 92 8.48 4.68 4.25
CA ASN A 92 8.67 6.12 4.50
C ASN A 92 9.93 6.39 5.35
N ALA A 93 10.15 5.59 6.39
CA ALA A 93 11.33 5.70 7.25
C ALA A 93 12.61 5.43 6.46
N PHE A 94 12.64 4.38 5.65
CA PHE A 94 13.78 4.05 4.78
C PHE A 94 14.12 5.20 3.82
N LEU A 95 13.11 5.75 3.13
CA LEU A 95 13.33 6.86 2.20
C LEU A 95 13.82 8.11 2.91
N THR A 96 13.28 8.42 4.08
CA THR A 96 13.69 9.57 4.89
C THR A 96 15.15 9.48 5.31
N GLN A 97 15.66 8.28 5.59
CA GLN A 97 17.03 8.05 6.02
C GLN A 97 18.03 8.01 4.85
N ASN A 98 17.63 7.49 3.69
CA ASN A 98 18.56 7.15 2.61
C ASN A 98 18.41 8.02 1.36
N TYR A 99 17.33 8.79 1.23
CA TYR A 99 16.99 9.62 0.06
C TYR A 99 16.45 10.99 0.49
N VAL A 100 15.36 11.40 -0.13
CA VAL A 100 14.60 12.62 0.19
C VAL A 100 13.34 12.22 0.95
N VAL A 101 12.98 13.01 1.95
CA VAL A 101 11.77 12.80 2.77
C VAL A 101 10.54 12.77 1.86
N PRO A 102 9.76 11.67 1.85
CA PRO A 102 8.52 11.60 1.07
C PRO A 102 7.50 12.62 1.52
N THR A 103 6.78 13.21 0.58
CA THR A 103 5.77 14.24 0.88
C THR A 103 4.36 13.86 0.42
N ILE A 104 4.23 12.82 -0.41
CA ILE A 104 2.96 12.40 -1.00
C ILE A 104 2.75 10.91 -0.77
N LEU A 105 1.56 10.52 -0.33
CA LEU A 105 1.08 9.15 -0.38
C LEU A 105 0.02 9.00 -1.46
N ILE A 106 0.17 7.99 -2.29
CA ILE A 106 -0.80 7.60 -3.31
C ILE A 106 -1.22 6.17 -3.01
N GLY A 107 -2.51 5.90 -2.96
CA GLY A 107 -2.99 4.54 -2.73
C GLY A 107 -4.15 4.16 -3.64
N HIS A 108 -4.15 2.92 -4.11
CA HIS A 108 -5.21 2.37 -4.93
C HIS A 108 -6.02 1.32 -4.16
N SER A 109 -7.35 1.43 -4.18
CA SER A 109 -8.26 0.50 -3.51
C SER A 109 -7.92 0.37 -2.00
N LEU A 110 -7.67 -0.83 -1.49
CA LEU A 110 -7.27 -1.04 -0.08
C LEU A 110 -5.98 -0.29 0.28
N GLY A 111 -5.04 -0.17 -0.67
CA GLY A 111 -3.85 0.68 -0.51
C GLY A 111 -4.18 2.16 -0.32
N GLY A 112 -5.30 2.64 -0.88
CA GLY A 112 -5.81 4.00 -0.66
C GLY A 112 -6.28 4.22 0.78
N ALA A 113 -6.98 3.24 1.35
CA ALA A 113 -7.37 3.26 2.77
C ALA A 113 -6.12 3.24 3.68
N ALA A 114 -5.14 2.37 3.38
CA ALA A 114 -3.88 2.30 4.11
C ALA A 114 -3.10 3.63 4.03
N ALA A 115 -3.05 4.27 2.85
CA ALA A 115 -2.39 5.56 2.66
C ALA A 115 -3.04 6.68 3.50
N ILE A 116 -4.38 6.74 3.59
CA ILE A 116 -5.09 7.71 4.43
C ILE A 116 -4.72 7.53 5.91
N ILE A 117 -4.76 6.29 6.39
CA ILE A 117 -4.45 5.99 7.80
C ILE A 117 -2.98 6.29 8.09
N SER A 118 -2.07 5.83 7.25
CA SER A 118 -0.63 6.09 7.41
C SER A 118 -0.31 7.58 7.39
N ALA A 119 -1.01 8.39 6.58
CA ALA A 119 -0.80 9.82 6.52
C ALA A 119 -1.07 10.52 7.85
N ASN A 120 -2.00 10.03 8.67
CA ASN A 120 -2.24 10.57 10.01
C ASN A 120 -1.06 10.32 10.97
N MET A 121 -0.26 9.27 10.70
CA MET A 121 0.89 8.88 11.52
C MET A 121 2.22 9.47 11.02
N LEU A 122 2.26 10.00 9.80
CA LEU A 122 3.47 10.47 9.13
C LEU A 122 3.44 12.01 8.97
N PRO A 123 4.07 12.78 9.87
CA PRO A 123 4.00 14.25 9.84
C PRO A 123 4.62 14.87 8.58
N ASN A 124 5.58 14.20 7.96
CA ASN A 124 6.23 14.66 6.74
C ASN A 124 5.34 14.58 5.49
N ILE A 125 4.31 13.75 5.50
CA ILE A 125 3.37 13.67 4.36
C ILE A 125 2.53 14.95 4.30
N GLN A 126 2.51 15.58 3.13
CA GLN A 126 1.83 16.84 2.88
C GLN A 126 0.54 16.69 2.07
N ALA A 127 0.40 15.62 1.30
CA ALA A 127 -0.80 15.34 0.51
C ALA A 127 -1.05 13.83 0.37
N VAL A 128 -2.32 13.47 0.21
CA VAL A 128 -2.77 12.08 -0.03
C VAL A 128 -3.61 12.02 -1.29
N VAL A 129 -3.37 11.00 -2.11
CA VAL A 129 -4.21 10.66 -3.26
C VAL A 129 -4.80 9.26 -3.03
N SER A 130 -6.11 9.19 -3.02
CA SER A 130 -6.87 7.96 -2.82
C SER A 130 -7.63 7.62 -4.11
N ILE A 131 -7.25 6.53 -4.77
CA ILE A 131 -7.83 6.09 -6.03
C ILE A 131 -8.72 4.89 -5.77
N ALA A 132 -10.02 5.02 -6.03
CA ALA A 132 -11.02 3.96 -5.85
C ALA A 132 -10.94 3.24 -4.48
N ALA A 133 -10.58 3.96 -3.41
CA ALA A 133 -10.58 3.37 -2.08
C ALA A 133 -12.01 3.08 -1.60
N PRO A 134 -12.21 1.97 -0.85
CA PRO A 134 -13.52 1.70 -0.27
C PRO A 134 -13.84 2.71 0.85
N SER A 135 -15.12 3.02 1.03
CA SER A 135 -15.58 3.90 2.12
C SER A 135 -15.38 3.28 3.51
N PHE A 136 -15.27 1.97 3.59
CA PHE A 136 -14.94 1.22 4.81
C PHE A 136 -14.06 0.01 4.45
N VAL A 137 -13.07 -0.27 5.29
CA VAL A 137 -11.98 -1.21 4.95
C VAL A 137 -12.49 -2.64 4.73
N LYS A 138 -13.48 -3.06 5.53
CA LYS A 138 -14.11 -4.39 5.43
C LYS A 138 -14.77 -4.63 4.06
N HIS A 139 -15.02 -3.59 3.26
CA HIS A 139 -15.60 -3.75 1.92
C HIS A 139 -14.82 -4.76 1.04
N VAL A 140 -13.54 -4.92 1.27
CA VAL A 140 -12.71 -5.88 0.53
C VAL A 140 -13.21 -7.32 0.68
N THR A 141 -13.89 -7.67 1.79
CA THR A 141 -14.43 -9.02 2.02
C THR A 141 -15.55 -9.39 1.05
N LYS A 142 -16.15 -8.40 0.36
CA LYS A 142 -17.11 -8.68 -0.73
C LYS A 142 -16.50 -9.55 -1.85
N HIS A 143 -15.18 -9.52 -2.02
CA HIS A 143 -14.48 -10.40 -2.94
C HIS A 143 -14.39 -11.86 -2.45
N PHE A 144 -14.71 -12.11 -1.17
CA PHE A 144 -14.62 -13.44 -0.57
C PHE A 144 -15.89 -14.27 -0.81
N GLY A 145 -17.04 -13.62 -1.06
CA GLY A 145 -18.32 -14.30 -1.26
C GLY A 145 -18.65 -15.22 -0.07
N ASN A 146 -19.09 -16.43 -0.37
CA ASN A 146 -19.44 -17.43 0.68
C ASN A 146 -18.23 -17.92 1.50
N LEU A 147 -16.99 -17.64 1.05
CA LEU A 147 -15.78 -18.05 1.76
C LEU A 147 -15.54 -17.21 3.03
N GLU A 148 -16.13 -16.00 3.13
CA GLU A 148 -16.04 -15.20 4.37
C GLU A 148 -16.58 -15.97 5.58
N GLU A 149 -17.75 -16.60 5.45
CA GLU A 149 -18.31 -17.44 6.53
C GLU A 149 -17.43 -18.64 6.86
N ILE A 150 -16.80 -19.24 5.84
CA ILE A 150 -15.89 -20.36 6.04
C ILE A 150 -14.65 -19.92 6.80
N ILE A 151 -14.08 -18.76 6.45
CA ILE A 151 -12.93 -18.19 7.16
C ILE A 151 -13.29 -17.94 8.63
N ILE A 152 -14.46 -17.35 8.89
CA ILE A 152 -14.91 -17.06 10.25
C ILE A 152 -15.07 -18.35 11.08
N LYS A 153 -15.64 -19.42 10.47
CA LYS A 153 -15.93 -20.69 11.17
C LYS A 153 -14.71 -21.61 11.29
N LYS A 154 -13.86 -21.67 10.27
CA LYS A 154 -12.73 -22.62 10.18
C LYS A 154 -11.37 -21.99 10.45
N GLY A 155 -11.31 -20.66 10.55
CA GLY A 155 -10.07 -19.89 10.76
C GLY A 155 -9.39 -19.46 9.48
N GLU A 156 -9.56 -20.17 8.35
CA GLU A 156 -8.93 -19.83 7.07
C GLU A 156 -9.70 -20.40 5.88
N ALA A 157 -9.49 -19.79 4.70
CA ALA A 157 -9.85 -20.36 3.40
C ALA A 157 -8.92 -19.86 2.30
N THR A 158 -8.87 -20.60 1.19
CA THR A 158 -8.14 -20.17 -0.02
C THR A 158 -9.12 -19.61 -1.03
N LEU A 159 -8.90 -18.37 -1.43
CA LEU A 159 -9.68 -17.66 -2.44
C LEU A 159 -8.89 -17.58 -3.75
N SER A 160 -9.59 -17.66 -4.89
CA SER A 160 -9.00 -17.33 -6.18
C SER A 160 -9.32 -15.88 -6.52
N ILE A 161 -8.30 -15.02 -6.56
CA ILE A 161 -8.44 -13.60 -6.91
C ILE A 161 -7.56 -13.32 -8.13
N GLY A 162 -8.20 -12.90 -9.23
CA GLY A 162 -7.49 -12.68 -10.49
C GLY A 162 -6.78 -13.95 -11.02
N GLY A 163 -7.36 -15.14 -10.79
CA GLY A 163 -6.81 -16.43 -11.21
C GLY A 163 -5.66 -16.95 -10.34
N ARG A 164 -5.31 -16.27 -9.24
CA ARG A 164 -4.26 -16.70 -8.30
C ARG A 164 -4.87 -17.11 -6.96
N PRO A 165 -4.38 -18.20 -6.32
CA PRO A 165 -4.85 -18.60 -5.00
C PRO A 165 -4.22 -17.72 -3.93
N PHE A 166 -5.06 -17.26 -2.99
CA PHE A 166 -4.64 -16.54 -1.79
C PHE A 166 -5.27 -17.20 -0.57
N LYS A 167 -4.46 -17.60 0.38
CA LYS A 167 -4.93 -18.05 1.68
C LYS A 167 -5.22 -16.83 2.56
N ILE A 168 -6.45 -16.73 3.04
CA ILE A 168 -6.88 -15.67 3.96
C ILE A 168 -7.22 -16.32 5.29
N LYS A 169 -6.66 -15.79 6.38
CA LYS A 169 -6.96 -16.21 7.75
C LYS A 169 -7.95 -15.25 8.42
N LYS A 170 -8.62 -15.75 9.44
CA LYS A 170 -9.61 -14.99 10.22
C LYS A 170 -9.04 -13.68 10.78
N GLN A 171 -7.76 -13.69 11.20
CA GLN A 171 -7.07 -12.51 11.70
C GLN A 171 -7.11 -11.32 10.72
N PHE A 172 -7.09 -11.58 9.40
CA PHE A 172 -7.20 -10.51 8.40
C PHE A 172 -8.58 -9.84 8.45
N ILE A 173 -9.65 -10.63 8.60
CA ILE A 173 -11.02 -10.09 8.70
C ILE A 173 -11.20 -9.33 10.00
N ASP A 174 -10.74 -9.90 11.13
CA ASP A 174 -10.84 -9.28 12.46
C ASP A 174 -10.10 -7.92 12.47
N ASP A 175 -8.92 -7.86 11.84
CA ASP A 175 -8.13 -6.64 11.75
C ASP A 175 -8.82 -5.57 10.86
N LEU A 176 -9.40 -5.96 9.71
CA LEU A 176 -10.18 -5.04 8.89
C LEU A 176 -11.32 -4.38 9.67
N GLU A 177 -12.01 -5.15 10.55
CA GLU A 177 -13.12 -4.65 11.37
C GLU A 177 -12.66 -3.67 12.46
N SER A 178 -11.41 -3.76 12.89
CA SER A 178 -10.85 -2.86 13.88
C SER A 178 -10.60 -1.45 13.37
N HIS A 179 -10.57 -1.26 12.04
CA HIS A 179 -10.26 0.02 11.41
C HIS A 179 -11.52 0.78 10.99
N ASN A 180 -11.64 2.01 11.49
CA ASN A 180 -12.70 2.96 11.10
C ASN A 180 -12.15 4.03 10.18
N LEU A 181 -12.23 3.81 8.86
CA LEU A 181 -11.70 4.73 7.86
C LEU A 181 -12.38 6.11 7.89
N GLU A 182 -13.68 6.18 8.17
CA GLU A 182 -14.41 7.45 8.28
C GLU A 182 -13.80 8.34 9.37
N ASN A 183 -13.51 7.77 10.54
CA ASN A 183 -12.86 8.49 11.61
C ASN A 183 -11.45 8.94 11.22
N GLU A 184 -10.71 8.12 10.48
CA GLU A 184 -9.36 8.48 10.02
C GLU A 184 -9.39 9.62 8.98
N VAL A 185 -10.38 9.63 8.08
CA VAL A 185 -10.59 10.75 7.15
C VAL A 185 -10.95 12.04 7.93
N LYS A 186 -11.80 11.96 8.96
CA LYS A 186 -12.14 13.12 9.81
C LYS A 186 -10.95 13.69 10.56
N LYS A 187 -9.98 12.84 10.94
CA LYS A 187 -8.73 13.27 11.60
C LYS A 187 -7.72 13.86 10.61
N LEU A 188 -7.80 13.52 9.33
CA LEU A 188 -6.82 13.94 8.35
C LEU A 188 -6.78 15.47 8.22
N ARG A 189 -5.60 16.06 8.43
CA ARG A 189 -5.33 17.50 8.34
C ARG A 189 -4.43 17.84 7.16
N LYS A 190 -4.59 17.07 6.07
CA LYS A 190 -3.79 17.16 4.85
C LYS A 190 -4.70 17.19 3.64
N PRO A 191 -4.34 17.86 2.55
CA PRO A 191 -5.04 17.77 1.29
C PRO A 191 -5.27 16.32 0.87
N LEU A 192 -6.49 15.98 0.52
CA LEU A 192 -6.90 14.66 0.06
C LEU A 192 -7.56 14.78 -1.32
N LEU A 193 -6.96 14.15 -2.33
CA LEU A 193 -7.58 13.97 -3.63
C LEU A 193 -8.22 12.58 -3.67
N ILE A 194 -9.51 12.53 -3.96
CA ILE A 194 -10.27 11.28 -4.14
C ILE A 194 -10.63 11.15 -5.62
N MET A 195 -10.32 9.99 -6.18
CA MET A 195 -10.55 9.67 -7.59
C MET A 195 -11.29 8.34 -7.74
#